data_e2d878cc8d6961d2d34671d8821b6459
#
_entry.id   e2d878cc8d6961d2d34671d8821b6459
#
_cell.length_a   1.000
_cell.length_b   1.000
_cell.length_c   1.000
_cell.angle_alpha   90.00
_cell.angle_beta   90.00
_cell.angle_gamma   90.00
#
_symmetry.space_group_name_H-M   'P 1'
#
loop_
_entity.id
_entity.type
_entity.pdbx_description
1 polymer ?
#
loop_
_entity_poly.entity_id
_entity_poly.type
_entity_poly.pdbx_seq_one_letter_code
_entity_poly.pdbx_strand_id
1 'polypeptide(L)'
;VVTAGGCTAKLGMNGKDHVKKGMPIPEDMIGGFAVVLTADDGVSPEVNLQIVGRHTVGTGSAPQAVIQSLVTESLDRNGLKITDIDKFSPEMQNPDCTKPAGAGDVPLANYKMIAALAVKRGEIGRADINSFAEKYGMTGWAPTQGHIPSGVPAIGYFVDEIKAGKLNKCMIIGKGSLFLGRMTNLFDGASFVIQPNSGAEENVGV
;
A
#
# COMPACT_ATOMS: atom_id res chain seq x y z
N VAL A 1 -3.68 14.28 -16.13
CA VAL A 1 -4.80 13.51 -15.58
C VAL A 1 -4.92 13.79 -14.08
N VAL A 2 -6.12 14.04 -13.61
CA VAL A 2 -6.38 14.17 -12.17
C VAL A 2 -7.12 12.93 -11.71
N THR A 3 -6.58 12.27 -10.71
CA THR A 3 -7.28 11.20 -10.01
C THR A 3 -7.68 11.70 -8.62
N ALA A 4 -8.92 11.50 -8.25
CA ALA A 4 -9.40 11.86 -6.93
C ALA A 4 -10.12 10.68 -6.31
N GLY A 5 -9.96 10.52 -5.03
CA GLY A 5 -10.62 9.50 -4.25
C GLY A 5 -11.02 10.05 -2.89
N GLY A 6 -12.05 9.50 -2.34
CA GLY A 6 -12.46 9.80 -0.99
C GLY A 6 -13.04 8.57 -0.34
N CYS A 7 -12.97 8.51 0.97
CA CYS A 7 -13.60 7.45 1.72
C CYS A 7 -14.14 7.99 3.02
N THR A 8 -15.26 7.44 3.42
CA THR A 8 -15.84 7.67 4.73
C THR A 8 -15.51 6.49 5.63
N ALA A 9 -14.93 6.74 6.78
CA ALA A 9 -14.63 5.70 7.76
C ALA A 9 -15.89 5.15 8.44
N LYS A 10 -16.97 5.88 8.38
CA LYS A 10 -18.09 5.69 9.28
C LYS A 10 -18.81 4.39 9.18
N LEU A 11 -19.12 3.90 8.10
CA LEU A 11 -20.09 2.80 8.00
C LEU A 11 -19.63 1.69 7.11
N GLY A 12 -18.33 1.47 7.12
CA GLY A 12 -17.81 0.23 6.59
C GLY A 12 -18.59 -0.95 7.17
N MET A 13 -18.44 -2.11 6.60
CA MET A 13 -19.14 -3.34 6.98
C MET A 13 -19.15 -3.64 8.49
N ASN A 14 -18.28 -3.01 9.23
CA ASN A 14 -18.11 -3.19 10.68
C ASN A 14 -19.03 -2.30 11.54
N GLY A 15 -19.67 -1.27 11.01
CA GLY A 15 -20.53 -0.39 11.79
C GLY A 15 -21.66 -1.13 12.50
N LYS A 16 -22.28 -2.10 11.83
CA LYS A 16 -23.32 -2.97 12.42
C LYS A 16 -22.76 -3.86 13.52
N ASP A 17 -21.57 -4.36 13.37
CA ASP A 17 -20.91 -5.20 14.38
C ASP A 17 -20.46 -4.41 15.58
N HIS A 18 -20.01 -3.16 15.40
CA HIS A 18 -19.70 -2.24 16.49
C HIS A 18 -20.93 -1.96 17.34
N VAL A 19 -22.07 -1.65 16.71
CA VAL A 19 -23.34 -1.42 17.42
C VAL A 19 -23.76 -2.67 18.18
N LYS A 20 -23.71 -3.85 17.57
CA LYS A 20 -24.05 -5.11 18.23
C LYS A 20 -23.17 -5.43 19.44
N LYS A 21 -21.90 -5.02 19.40
CA LYS A 21 -20.93 -5.28 20.47
C LYS A 21 -20.89 -4.17 21.51
N GLY A 22 -21.74 -3.13 21.40
CA GLY A 22 -21.74 -1.97 22.29
C GLY A 22 -20.44 -1.17 22.24
N MET A 23 -19.74 -1.22 21.14
CA MET A 23 -18.45 -0.54 20.97
C MET A 23 -18.66 0.89 20.48
N PRO A 24 -17.78 1.85 20.85
CA PRO A 24 -17.83 3.18 20.31
C PRO A 24 -17.75 3.13 18.77
N ILE A 25 -18.67 3.80 18.11
CA ILE A 25 -18.56 4.04 16.67
C ILE A 25 -17.55 5.18 16.53
N PRO A 26 -16.42 4.97 15.82
CA PRO A 26 -15.52 6.07 15.52
C PRO A 26 -16.30 7.18 14.84
N GLU A 27 -16.07 8.42 15.27
CA GLU A 27 -16.67 9.57 14.60
C GLU A 27 -16.36 9.54 13.10
N ASP A 28 -17.23 10.16 12.31
CA ASP A 28 -17.08 10.22 10.86
C ASP A 28 -15.74 10.81 10.49
N MET A 29 -14.84 9.98 10.03
CA MET A 29 -13.63 10.45 9.39
C MET A 29 -13.86 10.47 7.88
N ILE A 30 -14.05 11.65 7.34
CA ILE A 30 -14.09 11.87 5.89
C ILE A 30 -12.69 12.21 5.46
N GLY A 31 -12.09 11.33 4.67
CA GLY A 31 -10.81 11.56 4.05
C GLY A 31 -10.97 11.65 2.53
N GLY A 32 -10.34 12.62 1.93
CA GLY A 32 -10.25 12.74 0.48
C GLY A 32 -8.81 13.00 0.06
N PHE A 33 -8.47 12.58 -1.14
CA PHE A 33 -7.20 12.91 -1.76
C PHE A 33 -7.41 13.16 -3.26
N ALA A 34 -6.53 13.95 -3.83
CA ALA A 34 -6.43 14.11 -5.27
C ALA A 34 -4.96 14.03 -5.68
N VAL A 35 -4.69 13.33 -6.75
CA VAL A 35 -3.35 13.21 -7.33
C VAL A 35 -3.41 13.72 -8.76
N VAL A 36 -2.51 14.63 -9.09
CA VAL A 36 -2.32 15.10 -10.46
C VAL A 36 -1.20 14.28 -11.09
N LEU A 37 -1.52 13.60 -12.17
CA LEU A 37 -0.54 12.88 -12.99
C LEU A 37 -0.35 13.63 -14.30
N THR A 38 0.90 13.92 -14.64
CA THR A 38 1.31 14.58 -15.89
C THR A 38 2.18 13.64 -16.72
N ALA A 39 2.51 14.04 -17.92
CA ALA A 39 3.68 13.48 -18.59
C ALA A 39 4.93 13.83 -17.79
N ASP A 40 6.00 13.10 -18.01
CA ASP A 40 7.28 13.35 -17.34
C ASP A 40 7.73 14.81 -17.62
N ASP A 41 8.08 15.52 -16.54
CA ASP A 41 8.60 16.89 -16.61
C ASP A 41 10.13 16.95 -16.40
N GLY A 42 10.76 15.80 -16.25
CA GLY A 42 12.21 15.68 -16.01
C GLY A 42 12.67 16.13 -14.62
N VAL A 43 11.77 16.52 -13.71
CA VAL A 43 12.10 17.13 -12.41
C VAL A 43 11.32 16.54 -11.25
N SER A 44 10.01 16.42 -11.42
CA SER A 44 9.13 15.92 -10.35
C SER A 44 9.34 14.42 -10.09
N PRO A 45 9.19 13.94 -8.85
CA PRO A 45 9.22 12.50 -8.60
C PRO A 45 8.27 11.76 -9.54
N GLU A 46 8.73 10.66 -10.07
CA GLU A 46 8.03 9.89 -11.10
C GLU A 46 7.45 8.58 -10.55
N VAL A 47 6.42 8.08 -11.21
CA VAL A 47 5.98 6.68 -11.06
C VAL A 47 6.83 5.82 -11.99
N ASN A 48 7.61 4.90 -11.42
CA ASN A 48 8.39 3.96 -12.23
C ASN A 48 7.48 2.89 -12.83
N LEU A 49 7.18 3.02 -14.12
CA LEU A 49 6.28 2.13 -14.85
C LEU A 49 6.86 0.72 -15.07
N GLN A 50 8.16 0.52 -14.85
CA GLN A 50 8.79 -0.81 -14.89
C GLN A 50 8.54 -1.60 -13.62
N ILE A 51 8.32 -0.91 -12.48
CA ILE A 51 8.11 -1.54 -11.18
C ILE A 51 6.62 -1.43 -10.81
N VAL A 52 5.81 -2.12 -11.59
CA VAL A 52 4.36 -2.24 -11.33
C VAL A 52 4.03 -3.68 -11.00
N GLY A 53 3.45 -3.90 -9.82
CA GLY A 53 2.92 -5.18 -9.40
C GLY A 53 1.43 -5.28 -9.70
N ARG A 54 0.98 -6.47 -10.05
CA ARG A 54 -0.45 -6.76 -10.26
C ARG A 54 -0.80 -8.14 -9.74
N HIS A 55 -1.88 -8.20 -8.98
CA HIS A 55 -2.52 -9.47 -8.63
C HIS A 55 -3.74 -9.65 -9.51
N THR A 56 -3.74 -10.71 -10.32
CA THR A 56 -4.79 -10.94 -11.31
C THR A 56 -5.95 -11.72 -10.69
N VAL A 57 -7.17 -11.33 -11.02
CA VAL A 57 -8.40 -12.05 -10.68
C VAL A 57 -8.28 -13.52 -11.09
N GLY A 58 -8.69 -14.42 -10.19
CA GLY A 58 -8.62 -15.86 -10.41
C GLY A 58 -7.35 -16.56 -9.94
N THR A 59 -6.33 -15.80 -9.51
CA THR A 59 -5.07 -16.37 -8.98
C THR A 59 -5.10 -16.67 -7.49
N GLY A 60 -6.26 -16.56 -6.88
CA GLY A 60 -6.49 -16.84 -5.46
C GLY A 60 -6.50 -15.58 -4.59
N SER A 61 -6.97 -15.73 -3.36
CA SER A 61 -7.12 -14.64 -2.40
C SER A 61 -6.30 -14.85 -1.12
N ALA A 62 -5.34 -15.77 -1.13
CA ALA A 62 -4.44 -15.97 0.00
C ALA A 62 -3.58 -14.72 0.23
N PRO A 63 -3.57 -14.11 1.42
CA PRO A 63 -2.88 -12.85 1.66
C PRO A 63 -1.41 -12.85 1.24
N GLN A 64 -0.71 -13.96 1.49
CA GLN A 64 0.70 -14.09 1.10
C GLN A 64 0.89 -14.10 -0.42
N ALA A 65 0.02 -14.80 -1.16
CA ALA A 65 0.09 -14.85 -2.62
C ALA A 65 -0.17 -13.47 -3.22
N VAL A 66 -1.13 -12.74 -2.65
CA VAL A 66 -1.44 -11.37 -3.08
C VAL A 66 -0.23 -10.45 -2.86
N ILE A 67 0.34 -10.44 -1.67
CA ILE A 67 1.53 -9.62 -1.39
C ILE A 67 2.73 -10.07 -2.24
N GLN A 68 2.89 -11.35 -2.52
CA GLN A 68 3.93 -11.85 -3.42
C GLN A 68 3.76 -11.26 -4.83
N SER A 69 2.56 -11.34 -5.41
CA SER A 69 2.29 -10.77 -6.74
C SER A 69 2.49 -9.25 -6.78
N LEU A 70 2.10 -8.54 -5.73
CA LEU A 70 2.18 -7.09 -5.70
C LEU A 70 3.58 -6.56 -5.40
N VAL A 71 4.38 -7.27 -4.62
CA VAL A 71 5.68 -6.79 -4.15
C VAL A 71 6.82 -7.54 -4.83
N THR A 72 6.97 -8.84 -4.55
CA THR A 72 8.18 -9.55 -4.96
C THR A 72 8.28 -9.77 -6.46
N GLU A 73 7.19 -10.09 -7.13
CA GLU A 73 7.24 -10.35 -8.58
C GLU A 73 7.60 -9.10 -9.39
N SER A 74 7.15 -7.92 -8.97
CA SER A 74 7.51 -6.66 -9.62
C SER A 74 8.98 -6.29 -9.38
N LEU A 75 9.48 -6.52 -8.17
CA LEU A 75 10.87 -6.27 -7.81
C LEU A 75 11.81 -7.28 -8.51
N ASP A 76 11.45 -8.56 -8.54
CA ASP A 76 12.25 -9.61 -9.20
C ASP A 76 12.46 -9.33 -10.68
N ARG A 77 11.42 -8.88 -11.40
CA ARG A 77 11.55 -8.50 -12.82
C ARG A 77 12.56 -7.37 -13.05
N ASN A 78 12.82 -6.58 -12.04
CA ASN A 78 13.74 -5.44 -12.11
C ASN A 78 15.06 -5.68 -11.34
N GLY A 79 15.32 -6.90 -10.89
CA GLY A 79 16.53 -7.25 -10.16
C GLY A 79 16.67 -6.56 -8.80
N LEU A 80 15.55 -6.14 -8.21
CA LEU A 80 15.50 -5.40 -6.94
C LEU A 80 15.17 -6.31 -5.77
N LYS A 81 15.65 -5.90 -4.59
CA LYS A 81 15.31 -6.49 -3.30
C LYS A 81 14.15 -5.75 -2.66
N ILE A 82 13.47 -6.39 -1.72
CA ILE A 82 12.51 -5.72 -0.84
C ILE A 82 13.21 -4.61 -0.04
N THR A 83 14.44 -4.86 0.37
CA THR A 83 15.26 -3.91 1.14
C THR A 83 15.77 -2.71 0.33
N ASP A 84 15.61 -2.69 -0.99
CA ASP A 84 15.90 -1.54 -1.84
C ASP A 84 14.75 -0.52 -1.87
N ILE A 85 13.62 -0.85 -1.25
CA ILE A 85 12.48 0.06 -1.06
C ILE A 85 12.60 0.71 0.32
N ASP A 86 12.61 2.04 0.35
CA ASP A 86 12.76 2.79 1.59
C ASP A 86 11.50 2.76 2.46
N LYS A 87 10.33 2.87 1.81
CA LYS A 87 9.04 2.86 2.49
C LYS A 87 7.97 2.12 1.70
N PHE A 88 7.14 1.40 2.44
CA PHE A 88 5.94 0.74 1.91
C PHE A 88 4.69 1.39 2.49
N SER A 89 3.72 1.66 1.64
CA SER A 89 2.37 2.07 2.05
C SER A 89 1.35 1.05 1.56
N PRO A 90 1.06 0.01 2.37
CA PRO A 90 0.04 -0.99 2.06
C PRO A 90 -1.34 -0.51 2.48
N GLU A 91 -2.22 -1.40 2.91
CA GLU A 91 -3.48 -1.04 3.56
C GLU A 91 -3.21 -0.32 4.88
N MET A 92 -3.40 1.00 4.88
CA MET A 92 -3.07 1.89 5.98
C MET A 92 -4.29 2.23 6.86
N GLN A 93 -5.18 1.26 7.06
CA GLN A 93 -6.34 1.42 7.94
C GLN A 93 -5.91 1.72 9.37
N ASN A 94 -6.63 2.63 10.04
CA ASN A 94 -6.33 2.97 11.43
C ASN A 94 -6.55 1.76 12.37
N PRO A 95 -5.51 1.27 13.07
CA PRO A 95 -5.63 0.14 13.99
C PRO A 95 -6.60 0.38 15.16
N ASP A 96 -6.81 1.62 15.58
CA ASP A 96 -7.76 1.96 16.63
C ASP A 96 -9.21 1.67 16.21
N CYS A 97 -9.47 1.70 14.90
CA CYS A 97 -10.76 1.31 14.34
C CYS A 97 -10.83 -0.20 14.04
N THR A 98 -9.75 -0.79 13.55
CA THR A 98 -9.76 -2.17 13.05
C THR A 98 -9.58 -3.22 14.15
N LYS A 99 -8.77 -2.95 15.17
CA LYS A 99 -8.59 -3.86 16.32
C LYS A 99 -9.90 -4.14 17.06
N PRO A 100 -10.66 -3.12 17.48
CA PRO A 100 -11.96 -3.37 18.11
C PRO A 100 -12.96 -4.08 17.21
N ALA A 101 -12.88 -3.86 15.90
CA ALA A 101 -13.71 -4.54 14.92
C ALA A 101 -13.34 -6.01 14.68
N GLY A 102 -12.25 -6.48 15.28
CA GLY A 102 -11.79 -7.87 15.14
C GLY A 102 -10.89 -8.11 13.92
N ALA A 103 -10.51 -7.07 13.18
CA ALA A 103 -9.59 -7.19 12.04
C ALA A 103 -8.11 -7.11 12.45
N GLY A 104 -7.81 -6.73 13.71
CA GLY A 104 -6.47 -6.58 14.21
C GLY A 104 -5.76 -5.33 13.68
N ASP A 105 -4.44 -5.34 13.74
CA ASP A 105 -3.59 -4.28 13.20
C ASP A 105 -3.28 -4.58 11.73
N VAL A 106 -4.08 -4.03 10.84
CA VAL A 106 -4.00 -4.34 9.41
C VAL A 106 -2.68 -3.86 8.78
N PRO A 107 -2.21 -2.62 9.01
CA PRO A 107 -0.91 -2.20 8.51
C PRO A 107 0.23 -3.09 8.99
N LEU A 108 0.30 -3.36 10.29
CA LEU A 108 1.34 -4.20 10.86
C LEU A 108 1.32 -5.63 10.29
N ALA A 109 0.13 -6.19 10.07
CA ALA A 109 -0.01 -7.50 9.45
C ALA A 109 0.55 -7.51 8.01
N ASN A 110 0.31 -6.46 7.23
CA ASN A 110 0.88 -6.32 5.90
C ASN A 110 2.41 -6.18 5.95
N TYR A 111 2.95 -5.36 6.84
CA TYR A 111 4.42 -5.24 7.00
C TYR A 111 5.07 -6.57 7.39
N LYS A 112 4.45 -7.34 8.28
CA LYS A 112 4.95 -8.67 8.65
C LYS A 112 4.92 -9.66 7.49
N MET A 113 3.93 -9.58 6.61
CA MET A 113 3.89 -10.40 5.39
C MET A 113 5.02 -10.02 4.43
N ILE A 114 5.28 -8.73 4.22
CA ILE A 114 6.40 -8.24 3.38
C ILE A 114 7.74 -8.69 4.00
N ALA A 115 7.90 -8.51 5.32
CA ALA A 115 9.09 -8.95 6.03
C ALA A 115 9.34 -10.46 5.91
N ALA A 116 8.27 -11.27 6.00
CA ALA A 116 8.38 -12.73 5.83
C ALA A 116 8.85 -13.11 4.41
N LEU A 117 8.44 -12.36 3.40
CA LEU A 117 8.96 -12.54 2.03
C LEU A 117 10.44 -12.14 1.94
N ALA A 118 10.85 -11.05 2.59
CA ALA A 118 12.25 -10.64 2.65
C ALA A 118 13.13 -11.69 3.36
N VAL A 119 12.64 -12.31 4.45
CA VAL A 119 13.31 -13.44 5.10
C VAL A 119 13.43 -14.64 4.16
N LYS A 120 12.34 -15.00 3.45
CA LYS A 120 12.33 -16.11 2.49
C LYS A 120 13.35 -15.90 1.38
N ARG A 121 13.59 -14.66 0.99
CA ARG A 121 14.57 -14.26 -0.04
C ARG A 121 16.00 -14.10 0.53
N GLY A 122 16.20 -14.27 1.84
CA GLY A 122 17.49 -14.08 2.49
C GLY A 122 17.97 -12.63 2.56
N GLU A 123 17.07 -11.68 2.44
CA GLU A 123 17.38 -10.24 2.45
C GLU A 123 17.46 -9.68 3.88
N ILE A 124 16.74 -10.27 4.82
CA ILE A 124 16.76 -9.95 6.25
C ILE A 124 16.74 -11.21 7.10
N GLY A 125 17.11 -11.10 8.37
CA GLY A 125 17.01 -12.19 9.33
C GLY A 125 15.58 -12.33 9.90
N ARG A 126 15.27 -13.51 10.47
CA ARG A 126 13.98 -13.73 11.13
C ARG A 126 13.76 -12.80 12.34
N ALA A 127 14.83 -12.41 13.02
CA ALA A 127 14.77 -11.47 14.15
C ALA A 127 14.26 -10.09 13.73
N ASP A 128 14.48 -9.71 12.46
CA ASP A 128 14.16 -8.38 11.94
C ASP A 128 12.68 -8.20 11.53
N ILE A 129 11.89 -9.28 11.56
CA ILE A 129 10.47 -9.22 11.16
C ILE A 129 9.68 -8.21 12.00
N ASN A 130 9.95 -8.14 13.30
CA ASN A 130 9.20 -7.24 14.19
C ASN A 130 9.64 -5.77 14.05
N SER A 131 10.90 -5.50 13.74
CA SER A 131 11.44 -4.15 13.52
C SER A 131 11.25 -3.67 12.07
N PHE A 132 10.82 -4.54 11.17
CA PHE A 132 10.63 -4.19 9.76
C PHE A 132 9.66 -3.02 9.58
N ALA A 133 8.55 -3.00 10.32
CA ALA A 133 7.57 -1.94 10.23
C ALA A 133 8.11 -0.57 10.68
N GLU A 134 9.02 -0.55 11.66
CA GLU A 134 9.66 0.70 12.13
C GLU A 134 10.57 1.28 11.05
N LYS A 135 11.32 0.42 10.36
CA LYS A 135 12.27 0.84 9.33
C LYS A 135 11.59 1.17 8.01
N TYR A 136 10.74 0.29 7.52
CA TYR A 136 10.19 0.33 6.16
C TYR A 136 8.71 0.75 6.11
N GLY A 137 8.05 0.86 7.26
CA GLY A 137 6.65 1.26 7.35
C GLY A 137 6.44 2.77 7.39
N MET A 138 5.20 3.16 7.24
CA MET A 138 4.74 4.53 7.44
C MET A 138 4.66 4.88 8.92
N THR A 139 4.80 6.15 9.24
CA THR A 139 4.74 6.67 10.61
C THR A 139 3.32 6.92 11.12
N GLY A 140 2.30 6.72 10.30
CA GLY A 140 0.89 6.98 10.62
C GLY A 140 -0.04 6.10 9.80
N TRP A 141 -1.31 6.42 9.86
CA TRP A 141 -2.38 5.70 9.19
C TRP A 141 -3.27 6.63 8.38
N ALA A 142 -3.95 6.08 7.40
CA ALA A 142 -5.00 6.81 6.70
C ALA A 142 -6.22 6.99 7.62
N PRO A 143 -6.91 8.13 7.53
CA PRO A 143 -8.10 8.39 8.34
C PRO A 143 -9.32 7.59 7.87
N THR A 144 -9.12 6.38 7.39
CA THR A 144 -10.16 5.59 6.72
C THR A 144 -10.02 4.11 7.03
N GLN A 145 -11.14 3.39 6.91
CA GLN A 145 -11.18 1.92 6.91
C GLN A 145 -11.18 1.31 5.50
N GLY A 146 -11.11 2.13 4.46
CA GLY A 146 -11.06 1.66 3.07
C GLY A 146 -9.83 0.80 2.78
N HIS A 147 -10.00 -0.26 2.01
CA HIS A 147 -8.92 -1.20 1.73
C HIS A 147 -7.97 -0.68 0.64
N ILE A 148 -8.46 -0.54 -0.59
CA ILE A 148 -7.62 -0.18 -1.74
C ILE A 148 -7.03 1.22 -1.62
N PRO A 149 -7.81 2.26 -1.31
CA PRO A 149 -7.30 3.63 -1.33
C PRO A 149 -6.49 4.00 -0.08
N SER A 150 -6.46 3.16 0.96
CA SER A 150 -5.88 3.57 2.25
C SER A 150 -4.36 3.79 2.23
N GLY A 151 -3.64 3.22 1.27
CA GLY A 151 -2.21 3.48 1.05
C GLY A 151 -1.92 4.72 0.21
N VAL A 152 -2.87 5.16 -0.61
CA VAL A 152 -2.67 6.24 -1.61
C VAL A 152 -2.40 7.62 -0.98
N PRO A 153 -3.01 8.03 0.14
CA PRO A 153 -2.70 9.30 0.78
C PRO A 153 -1.23 9.51 1.16
N ALA A 154 -0.43 8.45 1.22
CA ALA A 154 1.01 8.54 1.46
C ALA A 154 1.79 9.21 0.30
N ILE A 155 1.20 9.36 -0.89
CA ILE A 155 1.86 9.93 -2.08
C ILE A 155 2.42 11.31 -1.77
N GLY A 156 1.65 12.19 -1.13
CA GLY A 156 2.12 13.53 -0.78
C GLY A 156 3.38 13.50 0.08
N TYR A 157 3.35 12.70 1.14
CA TYR A 157 4.51 12.50 2.00
C TYR A 157 5.73 11.94 1.23
N PHE A 158 5.53 10.94 0.38
CA PHE A 158 6.62 10.37 -0.42
C PHE A 158 7.22 11.40 -1.38
N VAL A 159 6.40 12.17 -2.05
CA VAL A 159 6.86 13.22 -2.96
C VAL A 159 7.70 14.26 -2.22
N ASP A 160 7.26 14.70 -1.03
CA ASP A 160 8.00 15.68 -0.23
C ASP A 160 9.34 15.13 0.27
N GLU A 161 9.37 13.90 0.79
CA GLU A 161 10.58 13.27 1.30
C GLU A 161 11.57 12.90 0.19
N ILE A 162 11.09 12.54 -1.00
CA ILE A 162 11.91 12.31 -2.19
C ILE A 162 12.54 13.63 -2.65
N LYS A 163 11.76 14.70 -2.74
CA LYS A 163 12.27 16.04 -3.08
C LYS A 163 13.30 16.55 -2.08
N ALA A 164 13.14 16.18 -0.82
CA ALA A 164 14.10 16.50 0.25
C ALA A 164 15.35 15.60 0.23
N GLY A 165 15.45 14.63 -0.67
CA GLY A 165 16.57 13.69 -0.77
C GLY A 165 16.67 12.68 0.37
N LYS A 166 15.58 12.47 1.13
CA LYS A 166 15.55 11.55 2.27
C LYS A 166 15.08 10.15 1.90
N LEU A 167 14.29 10.03 0.85
CA LEU A 167 13.80 8.77 0.31
C LEU A 167 14.11 8.67 -1.18
N ASN A 168 14.31 7.45 -1.68
CA ASN A 168 14.60 7.18 -3.08
C ASN A 168 13.51 6.33 -3.73
N LYS A 169 13.07 5.26 -3.08
CA LYS A 169 12.05 4.36 -3.63
C LYS A 169 10.97 4.10 -2.60
N CYS A 170 9.74 4.45 -2.95
CA CYS A 170 8.59 4.27 -2.08
C CYS A 170 7.51 3.48 -2.82
N MET A 171 7.01 2.40 -2.23
CA MET A 171 6.02 1.53 -2.87
C MET A 171 4.63 1.74 -2.27
N ILE A 172 3.68 2.06 -3.13
CA ILE A 172 2.25 2.06 -2.80
C ILE A 172 1.68 0.70 -3.17
N ILE A 173 0.91 0.10 -2.26
CA ILE A 173 0.28 -1.20 -2.46
C ILE A 173 -1.22 -1.08 -2.24
N GLY A 174 -1.99 -1.14 -3.32
CA GLY A 174 -3.44 -1.22 -3.28
C GLY A 174 -3.90 -2.65 -3.50
N LYS A 175 -4.56 -3.22 -2.52
CA LYS A 175 -5.17 -4.56 -2.68
C LYS A 175 -6.63 -4.54 -2.29
N GLY A 176 -7.43 -5.35 -2.97
CA GLY A 176 -8.85 -5.49 -2.71
C GLY A 176 -9.15 -6.11 -1.36
N SER A 177 -10.40 -6.01 -0.94
CA SER A 177 -10.87 -6.64 0.28
C SER A 177 -10.85 -8.17 0.15
N LEU A 178 -10.20 -8.84 1.09
CA LEU A 178 -10.25 -10.30 1.21
C LEU A 178 -11.70 -10.82 1.37
N PHE A 179 -12.56 -10.02 1.95
CA PHE A 179 -13.99 -10.34 2.10
C PHE A 179 -14.68 -10.37 0.74
N LEU A 180 -14.47 -9.36 -0.10
CA LEU A 180 -14.99 -9.34 -1.47
C LEU A 180 -14.42 -10.48 -2.31
N GLY A 181 -13.15 -10.76 -2.15
CA GLY A 181 -12.48 -11.89 -2.80
C GLY A 181 -13.14 -13.22 -2.47
N ARG A 182 -13.51 -13.46 -1.22
CA ARG A 182 -14.21 -14.68 -0.79
C ARG A 182 -15.62 -14.79 -1.33
N MET A 183 -16.32 -13.66 -1.45
CA MET A 183 -17.72 -13.64 -1.92
C MET A 183 -17.83 -13.74 -3.43
N THR A 184 -16.92 -13.16 -4.16
CA THR A 184 -17.05 -12.95 -5.61
C THR A 184 -15.99 -13.69 -6.42
N ASN A 185 -14.93 -14.19 -5.79
CA ASN A 185 -13.70 -14.66 -6.43
C ASN A 185 -13.04 -13.59 -7.33
N LEU A 186 -13.46 -12.33 -7.21
CA LEU A 186 -12.96 -11.20 -7.95
C LEU A 186 -12.04 -10.37 -7.04
N PHE A 187 -10.83 -10.85 -6.85
CA PHE A 187 -9.82 -10.14 -6.08
C PHE A 187 -8.74 -9.61 -7.02
N ASP A 188 -8.51 -8.32 -6.97
CA ASP A 188 -7.46 -7.67 -7.76
C ASP A 188 -6.67 -6.71 -6.87
N GLY A 189 -5.49 -6.33 -7.33
CA GLY A 189 -4.63 -5.39 -6.65
C GLY A 189 -3.54 -4.90 -7.58
N ALA A 190 -3.00 -3.74 -7.26
CA ALA A 190 -1.87 -3.16 -7.97
C ALA A 190 -0.90 -2.51 -6.98
N SER A 191 0.36 -2.46 -7.37
CA SER A 191 1.37 -1.68 -6.68
C SER A 191 2.22 -0.92 -7.68
N PHE A 192 2.83 0.16 -7.24
CA PHE A 192 3.77 0.93 -8.04
C PHE A 192 4.80 1.61 -7.13
N VAL A 193 5.93 1.96 -7.72
CA VAL A 193 7.01 2.67 -7.03
C VAL A 193 7.03 4.12 -7.46
N ILE A 194 7.18 5.02 -6.49
CA ILE A 194 7.50 6.43 -6.71
C ILE A 194 8.98 6.60 -6.37
N GLN A 195 9.70 7.32 -7.23
CA GLN A 195 11.13 7.55 -7.10
C GLN A 195 11.51 8.96 -7.57
N PRO A 196 12.76 9.44 -7.32
CA PRO A 196 13.28 10.61 -7.98
C PRO A 196 13.18 10.48 -9.49
N ASN A 197 12.98 11.59 -10.18
CA ASN A 197 12.97 11.60 -11.63
C ASN A 197 14.32 11.09 -12.17
N SER A 198 14.26 10.19 -13.12
CA SER A 198 15.46 9.60 -13.73
C SER A 198 16.12 10.54 -14.74
N GLY A 199 15.42 11.60 -15.16
CA GLY A 199 15.86 12.51 -16.22
C GLY A 199 15.91 11.83 -17.60
N ALA A 200 15.39 10.60 -17.70
CA ALA A 200 15.30 9.90 -18.98
C ALA A 200 14.08 10.41 -19.73
N GLU A 201 14.27 10.99 -20.90
CA GLU A 201 13.18 11.14 -21.85
C GLU A 201 12.65 9.74 -22.17
N GLU A 202 11.44 9.43 -21.74
CA GLU A 202 10.76 8.26 -22.27
C GLU A 202 10.61 8.47 -23.76
N ASN A 203 11.37 7.70 -24.54
CA ASN A 203 11.08 7.52 -25.96
C ASN A 203 9.73 6.79 -26.03
N VAL A 204 8.66 7.55 -25.95
CA VAL A 204 7.32 7.08 -26.29
C VAL A 204 7.34 6.89 -27.80
N GLY A 205 7.76 5.70 -28.22
CA GLY A 205 7.58 5.25 -29.59
C GLY A 205 6.09 5.30 -29.91
N VAL A 206 5.70 6.21 -30.76
CA VAL A 206 4.40 6.32 -31.39
C VAL A 206 4.15 5.11 -32.29
#